data_c09be689df2c6a6cdb7fdadc2ec834ee
#
_entry.id   c09be689df2c6a6cdb7fdadc2ec834ee
#
_cell.length_a   1.000
_cell.length_b   1.000
_cell.length_c   1.000
_cell.angle_alpha   90.00
_cell.angle_beta   90.00
_cell.angle_gamma   90.00
#
_symmetry.space_group_name_H-M   'P 1'
#
loop_
_entity.id
_entity.type
_entity.pdbx_description
1 polymer ?
#
loop_
_entity_poly.entity_id
_entity_poly.type
_entity_poly.pdbx_seq_one_letter_code
_entity_poly.pdbx_strand_id
1 'polypeptide(L)'
;MRMEDVDTPRCHEAATQTILSQLAACGMVSDEPVMLQSQRSSAYQTALDALTQTNAVYACRCSRADIARTLAAQGIAAERHRDTPYPGTCRALNLSFEAGMSLRLRVPEGEVHWQDRRLGNQQQNVAVTVGDFVLKRSDGLWAYQLAVVVDDTDQGITHVVRGEDLADNTARQILLQQALGLPQPVYMHTPLVLAADGEKLSKQNGAQSLDTATPEKALQALQAAALVLGLPEIDSDNCASALQHWVNAWPL
;
A
#
# COMPACT_ATOMS: atom_id res chain seq x y z
N MET A 1 5.32 11.58 -10.15
CA MET A 1 5.44 11.22 -8.72
C MET A 1 4.08 11.35 -8.06
N ARG A 2 3.75 10.53 -7.04
CA ARG A 2 2.47 10.56 -6.31
C ARG A 2 2.73 10.60 -4.80
N MET A 3 2.04 11.50 -4.10
CA MET A 3 2.00 11.52 -2.63
C MET A 3 0.75 10.79 -2.16
N GLU A 4 0.95 9.77 -1.34
CA GLU A 4 -0.13 8.94 -0.81
C GLU A 4 -0.68 9.50 0.50
N ASP A 5 -1.28 10.69 0.40
CA ASP A 5 -1.80 11.51 1.49
C ASP A 5 -3.33 11.40 1.68
N VAL A 6 -3.91 10.26 1.29
CA VAL A 6 -5.37 10.02 1.39
C VAL A 6 -5.89 10.04 2.84
N ASP A 7 -5.07 9.68 3.83
CA ASP A 7 -5.37 9.78 5.26
C ASP A 7 -5.02 11.18 5.78
N THR A 8 -5.75 12.17 5.30
CA THR A 8 -5.47 13.60 5.54
C THR A 8 -5.26 13.98 7.02
N PRO A 9 -5.93 13.39 8.04
CA PRO A 9 -5.66 13.71 9.43
C PRO A 9 -4.26 13.33 9.93
N ARG A 10 -3.59 12.38 9.26
CA ARG A 10 -2.25 11.91 9.62
C ARG A 10 -1.16 12.40 8.68
N CYS A 11 -1.54 12.98 7.55
CA CYS A 11 -0.61 13.52 6.55
C CYS A 11 -0.51 15.03 6.69
N HIS A 12 0.71 15.53 6.82
CA HIS A 12 0.99 16.96 6.97
C HIS A 12 1.76 17.48 5.77
N GLU A 13 1.42 18.67 5.29
CA GLU A 13 2.08 19.30 4.15
C GLU A 13 3.60 19.44 4.34
N ALA A 14 4.04 19.74 5.56
CA ALA A 14 5.46 19.80 5.89
C ALA A 14 6.19 18.45 5.66
N ALA A 15 5.52 17.33 5.92
CA ALA A 15 6.07 16.00 5.64
C ALA A 15 6.19 15.75 4.14
N THR A 16 5.18 16.16 3.36
CA THR A 16 5.22 16.10 1.89
C THR A 16 6.41 16.87 1.33
N GLN A 17 6.61 18.11 1.76
CA GLN A 17 7.74 18.94 1.33
C GLN A 17 9.09 18.32 1.71
N THR A 18 9.18 17.77 2.91
CA THR A 18 10.40 17.08 3.37
C THR A 18 10.72 15.86 2.48
N ILE A 19 9.74 15.01 2.20
CA ILE A 19 9.91 13.83 1.34
C ILE A 19 10.37 14.24 -0.06
N LEU A 20 9.71 15.23 -0.67
CA LEU A 20 10.07 15.70 -2.01
C LEU A 20 11.49 16.29 -2.05
N SER A 21 11.88 17.05 -1.01
CA SER A 21 13.24 17.60 -0.90
C SER A 21 14.29 16.49 -0.74
N GLN A 22 14.02 15.46 0.06
CA GLN A 22 14.92 14.32 0.24
C GLN A 22 15.08 13.51 -1.05
N LEU A 23 13.97 13.25 -1.77
CA LEU A 23 14.02 12.57 -3.07
C LEU A 23 14.81 13.37 -4.09
N ALA A 24 14.60 14.70 -4.16
CA ALA A 24 15.35 15.58 -5.06
C ALA A 24 16.85 15.59 -4.71
N ALA A 25 17.23 15.62 -3.44
CA ALA A 25 18.62 15.53 -2.99
C ALA A 25 19.28 14.19 -3.39
N CYS A 26 18.49 13.12 -3.47
CA CYS A 26 18.92 11.81 -3.98
C CYS A 26 18.92 11.72 -5.53
N GLY A 27 18.60 12.80 -6.25
CA GLY A 27 18.52 12.80 -7.72
C GLY A 27 17.22 12.27 -8.30
N MET A 28 16.21 12.01 -7.46
CA MET A 28 14.89 11.54 -7.90
C MET A 28 13.92 12.71 -8.00
N VAL A 29 13.75 13.24 -9.21
CA VAL A 29 12.86 14.36 -9.51
C VAL A 29 11.70 13.87 -10.38
N SER A 30 10.51 14.41 -10.17
CA SER A 30 9.33 14.05 -10.96
C SER A 30 9.36 14.75 -12.33
N ASP A 31 9.09 14.01 -13.40
CA ASP A 31 8.95 14.55 -14.77
C ASP A 31 7.63 15.30 -14.95
N GLU A 32 6.63 15.01 -14.10
CA GLU A 32 5.30 15.58 -14.13
C GLU A 32 4.96 16.24 -12.79
N PRO A 33 3.92 17.09 -12.73
CA PRO A 33 3.43 17.63 -11.47
C PRO A 33 3.11 16.52 -10.48
N VAL A 34 3.47 16.70 -9.21
CA VAL A 34 3.23 15.72 -8.15
C VAL A 34 1.73 15.57 -7.94
N MET A 35 1.22 14.34 -8.10
CA MET A 35 -0.17 13.99 -7.81
C MET A 35 -0.35 13.85 -6.30
N LEU A 36 -1.42 14.46 -5.76
CA LEU A 36 -1.83 14.30 -4.37
C LEU A 36 -3.10 13.44 -4.31
N GLN A 37 -3.07 12.32 -3.58
CA GLN A 37 -4.25 11.45 -3.43
C GLN A 37 -5.42 12.16 -2.74
N SER A 38 -5.14 13.06 -1.81
CA SER A 38 -6.14 13.90 -1.13
C SER A 38 -7.02 14.72 -2.08
N GLN A 39 -6.54 15.01 -3.30
CA GLN A 39 -7.26 15.78 -4.32
C GLN A 39 -8.04 14.91 -5.31
N ARG A 40 -8.01 13.57 -5.16
CA ARG A 40 -8.55 12.62 -6.15
C ARG A 40 -9.87 11.97 -5.75
N SER A 41 -10.59 12.54 -4.81
CA SER A 41 -11.84 11.98 -4.26
C SER A 41 -12.89 11.65 -5.34
N SER A 42 -12.95 12.43 -6.44
CA SER A 42 -13.86 12.17 -7.56
C SER A 42 -13.52 10.88 -8.32
N ALA A 43 -12.24 10.59 -8.55
CA ALA A 43 -11.80 9.36 -9.19
C ALA A 43 -12.15 8.13 -8.34
N TYR A 44 -11.90 8.20 -7.05
CA TYR A 44 -12.25 7.11 -6.12
C TYR A 44 -13.76 6.92 -6.00
N GLN A 45 -14.55 8.00 -6.04
CA GLN A 45 -16.01 7.90 -6.03
C GLN A 45 -16.50 7.23 -7.31
N THR A 46 -15.97 7.57 -8.48
CA THR A 46 -16.31 6.93 -9.75
C THR A 46 -16.04 5.41 -9.71
N ALA A 47 -14.89 5.01 -9.19
CA ALA A 47 -14.56 3.58 -9.03
C ALA A 47 -15.51 2.88 -8.04
N LEU A 48 -15.83 3.53 -6.93
CA LEU A 48 -16.80 3.01 -5.96
C LEU A 48 -18.20 2.86 -6.55
N ASP A 49 -18.65 3.82 -7.37
CA ASP A 49 -19.96 3.79 -8.04
C ASP A 49 -20.02 2.62 -9.06
N ALA A 50 -18.94 2.37 -9.80
CA ALA A 50 -18.84 1.23 -10.71
C ALA A 50 -18.95 -0.11 -9.95
N LEU A 51 -18.26 -0.25 -8.83
CA LEU A 51 -18.36 -1.44 -7.96
C LEU A 51 -19.76 -1.59 -7.34
N THR A 52 -20.44 -0.49 -7.06
CA THR A 52 -21.80 -0.50 -6.51
C THR A 52 -22.80 -0.98 -7.55
N GLN A 53 -22.66 -0.55 -8.81
CA GLN A 53 -23.52 -0.98 -9.91
C GLN A 53 -23.47 -2.50 -10.16
N THR A 54 -22.33 -3.12 -9.89
CA THR A 54 -22.15 -4.58 -9.99
C THR A 54 -22.48 -5.33 -8.70
N ASN A 55 -23.03 -4.65 -7.69
CA ASN A 55 -23.30 -5.20 -6.35
C ASN A 55 -22.04 -5.79 -5.66
N ALA A 56 -20.85 -5.31 -6.05
CA ALA A 56 -19.58 -5.73 -5.44
C ALA A 56 -19.30 -5.05 -4.10
N VAL A 57 -20.09 -4.03 -3.71
CA VAL A 57 -19.92 -3.25 -2.47
C VAL A 57 -21.18 -3.30 -1.62
N TYR A 58 -21.00 -3.20 -0.32
CA TYR A 58 -22.10 -3.07 0.64
C TYR A 58 -21.72 -2.19 1.84
N ALA A 59 -22.74 -1.63 2.52
CA ALA A 59 -22.56 -0.84 3.71
C ALA A 59 -22.33 -1.70 4.97
N CYS A 60 -21.42 -1.26 5.84
CA CYS A 60 -21.08 -1.93 7.08
C CYS A 60 -21.05 -0.94 8.23
N ARG A 61 -21.85 -1.19 9.27
CA ARG A 61 -21.93 -0.39 10.50
C ARG A 61 -21.06 -0.91 11.65
N CYS A 62 -20.31 -2.00 11.45
CA CYS A 62 -19.50 -2.60 12.51
C CYS A 62 -18.33 -1.67 12.87
N SER A 63 -18.17 -1.40 14.14
CA SER A 63 -16.94 -0.86 14.73
C SER A 63 -15.87 -1.96 14.85
N ARG A 64 -14.62 -1.57 15.11
CA ARG A 64 -13.54 -2.53 15.43
C ARG A 64 -13.89 -3.40 16.64
N ALA A 65 -14.54 -2.82 17.65
CA ALA A 65 -14.98 -3.55 18.85
C ALA A 65 -16.06 -4.59 18.52
N ASP A 66 -16.99 -4.29 17.62
CA ASP A 66 -18.02 -5.24 17.19
C ASP A 66 -17.39 -6.42 16.43
N ILE A 67 -16.44 -6.17 15.56
CA ILE A 67 -15.70 -7.22 14.84
C ILE A 67 -14.96 -8.12 15.84
N ALA A 68 -14.19 -7.53 16.76
CA ALA A 68 -13.45 -8.28 17.76
C ALA A 68 -14.38 -9.13 18.64
N ARG A 69 -15.52 -8.62 19.04
CA ARG A 69 -16.55 -9.33 19.84
C ARG A 69 -17.14 -10.52 19.08
N THR A 70 -17.45 -10.31 17.78
CA THR A 70 -17.98 -11.39 16.94
C THR A 70 -16.98 -12.52 16.75
N LEU A 71 -15.70 -12.19 16.50
CA LEU A 71 -14.65 -13.20 16.36
C LEU A 71 -14.38 -13.95 17.67
N ALA A 72 -14.36 -13.25 18.80
CA ALA A 72 -14.22 -13.88 20.11
C ALA A 72 -15.36 -14.86 20.39
N ALA A 73 -16.60 -14.53 20.01
CA ALA A 73 -17.74 -15.42 20.11
C ALA A 73 -17.64 -16.66 19.20
N GLN A 74 -16.87 -16.58 18.13
CA GLN A 74 -16.55 -17.69 17.22
C GLN A 74 -15.30 -18.49 17.66
N GLY A 75 -14.68 -18.14 18.80
CA GLY A 75 -13.46 -18.77 19.29
C GLY A 75 -12.18 -18.34 18.56
N ILE A 76 -12.25 -17.30 17.75
CA ILE A 76 -11.10 -16.76 17.00
C ILE A 76 -10.42 -15.68 17.86
N ALA A 77 -9.20 -15.96 18.30
CA ALA A 77 -8.39 -15.00 19.05
C ALA A 77 -7.79 -13.95 18.09
N ALA A 78 -7.76 -12.69 18.53
CA ALA A 78 -7.03 -11.66 17.83
C ALA A 78 -5.52 -11.92 17.95
N GLU A 79 -4.84 -12.11 16.84
CA GLU A 79 -3.38 -12.21 16.80
C GLU A 79 -2.76 -10.81 16.82
N ARG A 80 -1.69 -10.65 17.60
CA ARG A 80 -0.90 -9.42 17.57
C ARG A 80 -0.21 -9.30 16.19
N HIS A 81 -0.26 -8.11 15.60
CA HIS A 81 0.40 -7.76 14.32
C HIS A 81 -0.22 -8.38 13.05
N ARG A 82 -1.37 -9.04 13.12
CA ARG A 82 -2.14 -9.44 11.95
C ARG A 82 -3.43 -8.66 11.82
N ASP A 83 -3.82 -8.40 10.57
CA ASP A 83 -5.15 -7.87 10.28
C ASP A 83 -6.21 -8.83 10.82
N THR A 84 -7.16 -8.31 11.58
CA THR A 84 -8.27 -9.08 12.08
C THR A 84 -9.26 -9.34 10.94
N PRO A 85 -9.51 -10.60 10.53
CA PRO A 85 -10.42 -10.88 9.42
C PRO A 85 -11.83 -10.39 9.74
N TYR A 86 -12.49 -9.80 8.75
CA TYR A 86 -13.85 -9.35 8.92
C TYR A 86 -14.83 -10.54 8.81
N PRO A 87 -15.67 -10.80 9.83
CA PRO A 87 -16.53 -12.01 9.89
C PRO A 87 -17.79 -11.94 9.00
N GLY A 88 -17.92 -10.93 8.13
CA GLY A 88 -19.06 -10.84 7.22
C GLY A 88 -20.38 -10.38 7.85
N THR A 89 -20.39 -9.89 9.09
CA THR A 89 -21.61 -9.59 9.88
C THR A 89 -22.66 -8.75 9.12
N CYS A 90 -22.24 -7.78 8.32
CA CYS A 90 -23.18 -6.92 7.57
C CYS A 90 -23.39 -7.36 6.11
N ARG A 91 -22.65 -8.39 5.65
CA ARG A 91 -22.61 -8.77 4.22
C ARG A 91 -24.00 -9.10 3.63
N ALA A 92 -24.87 -9.73 4.41
CA ALA A 92 -26.20 -10.15 3.96
C ALA A 92 -27.33 -9.19 4.39
N LEU A 93 -27.03 -8.11 5.11
CA LEU A 93 -28.06 -7.24 5.71
C LEU A 93 -28.66 -6.24 4.73
N ASN A 94 -28.08 -6.07 3.52
CA ASN A 94 -28.53 -5.11 2.50
C ASN A 94 -28.80 -3.70 3.06
N LEU A 95 -27.91 -3.20 3.91
CA LEU A 95 -28.02 -1.89 4.52
C LEU A 95 -27.93 -0.79 3.47
N SER A 96 -28.76 0.27 3.60
CA SER A 96 -28.62 1.47 2.80
C SER A 96 -27.28 2.16 3.08
N PHE A 97 -26.75 2.84 2.06
CA PHE A 97 -25.50 3.61 2.22
C PHE A 97 -25.82 4.92 2.96
N GLU A 98 -25.39 5.01 4.21
CA GLU A 98 -25.62 6.16 5.08
C GLU A 98 -24.28 6.72 5.59
N ALA A 99 -24.29 8.01 5.94
CA ALA A 99 -23.13 8.64 6.57
C ALA A 99 -22.75 7.91 7.88
N GLY A 100 -21.44 7.77 8.11
CA GLY A 100 -20.93 7.05 9.27
C GLY A 100 -20.82 5.52 9.10
N MET A 101 -21.18 4.98 7.93
CA MET A 101 -20.94 3.58 7.59
C MET A 101 -19.67 3.41 6.75
N SER A 102 -18.97 2.31 6.97
CA SER A 102 -17.89 1.88 6.07
C SER A 102 -18.47 1.18 4.85
N LEU A 103 -17.81 1.31 3.69
CA LEU A 103 -18.15 0.56 2.48
C LEU A 103 -17.09 -0.52 2.24
N ARG A 104 -17.54 -1.76 2.09
CA ARG A 104 -16.66 -2.93 1.96
C ARG A 104 -16.83 -3.62 0.61
N LEU A 105 -15.72 -4.12 0.06
CA LEU A 105 -15.76 -5.02 -1.09
C LEU A 105 -16.29 -6.39 -0.65
N ARG A 106 -17.19 -6.97 -1.44
CA ARG A 106 -17.58 -8.38 -1.32
C ARG A 106 -16.47 -9.24 -1.88
N VAL A 107 -15.64 -9.81 -1.03
CA VAL A 107 -14.55 -10.70 -1.44
C VAL A 107 -15.14 -12.02 -1.92
N PRO A 108 -14.81 -12.49 -3.13
CA PRO A 108 -15.20 -13.81 -3.60
C PRO A 108 -14.46 -14.91 -2.83
N GLU A 109 -15.05 -16.09 -2.79
CA GLU A 109 -14.36 -17.30 -2.28
C GLU A 109 -13.27 -17.74 -3.25
N GLY A 110 -12.25 -18.40 -2.71
CA GLY A 110 -11.14 -18.95 -3.49
C GLY A 110 -9.80 -18.29 -3.23
N GLU A 111 -8.80 -18.82 -3.89
CA GLU A 111 -7.43 -18.35 -3.79
C GLU A 111 -7.08 -17.39 -4.92
N VAL A 112 -6.35 -16.34 -4.57
CA VAL A 112 -5.72 -15.42 -5.53
C VAL A 112 -4.27 -15.87 -5.68
N HIS A 113 -3.86 -16.15 -6.93
CA HIS A 113 -2.50 -16.54 -7.26
C HIS A 113 -1.83 -15.44 -8.07
N TRP A 114 -0.55 -15.17 -7.78
CA TRP A 114 0.26 -14.26 -8.58
C TRP A 114 1.73 -14.65 -8.54
N GLN A 115 2.47 -14.16 -9.51
CA GLN A 115 3.92 -14.28 -9.56
C GLN A 115 4.53 -12.99 -9.02
N ASP A 116 5.33 -13.09 -7.96
CA ASP A 116 6.19 -12.01 -7.49
C ASP A 116 7.60 -12.24 -8.00
N ARG A 117 8.25 -11.19 -8.50
CA ARG A 117 9.57 -11.32 -9.13
C ARG A 117 10.67 -11.75 -8.16
N ARG A 118 10.56 -11.42 -6.87
CA ARG A 118 11.51 -11.83 -5.84
C ARG A 118 11.00 -13.01 -5.00
N LEU A 119 9.73 -12.94 -4.56
CA LEU A 119 9.15 -13.94 -3.65
C LEU A 119 8.68 -15.21 -4.38
N GLY A 120 8.68 -15.21 -5.72
CA GLY A 120 8.21 -16.35 -6.51
C GLY A 120 6.69 -16.47 -6.54
N ASN A 121 6.20 -17.70 -6.66
CA ASN A 121 4.76 -17.98 -6.67
C ASN A 121 4.13 -17.66 -5.32
N GLN A 122 3.11 -16.83 -5.33
CA GLN A 122 2.36 -16.41 -4.16
C GLN A 122 0.91 -16.80 -4.30
N GLN A 123 0.27 -17.06 -3.15
CA GLN A 123 -1.17 -17.33 -3.09
C GLN A 123 -1.77 -16.83 -1.77
N GLN A 124 -3.00 -16.37 -1.81
CA GLN A 124 -3.74 -15.97 -0.61
C GLN A 124 -5.23 -16.20 -0.79
N ASN A 125 -5.88 -16.77 0.21
CA ASN A 125 -7.33 -16.78 0.31
C ASN A 125 -7.78 -15.57 1.12
N VAL A 126 -8.09 -14.47 0.42
CA VAL A 126 -8.47 -13.19 1.04
C VAL A 126 -9.76 -13.31 1.85
N ALA A 127 -10.72 -14.13 1.41
CA ALA A 127 -11.97 -14.34 2.13
C ALA A 127 -11.73 -14.91 3.54
N VAL A 128 -10.72 -15.76 3.69
CA VAL A 128 -10.35 -16.40 4.96
C VAL A 128 -9.42 -15.50 5.79
N THR A 129 -8.40 -14.93 5.17
CA THR A 129 -7.32 -14.24 5.88
C THR A 129 -7.64 -12.79 6.23
N VAL A 130 -8.53 -12.15 5.48
CA VAL A 130 -8.88 -10.72 5.61
C VAL A 130 -10.40 -10.52 5.71
N GLY A 131 -11.17 -11.33 4.99
CA GLY A 131 -12.61 -11.10 4.77
C GLY A 131 -12.87 -9.91 3.85
N ASP A 132 -14.08 -9.38 3.90
CA ASP A 132 -14.49 -8.21 3.10
C ASP A 132 -13.79 -6.95 3.62
N PHE A 133 -12.90 -6.37 2.83
CA PHE A 133 -12.10 -5.24 3.26
C PHE A 133 -12.72 -3.89 2.89
N VAL A 134 -12.34 -2.85 3.64
CA VAL A 134 -12.89 -1.51 3.52
C VAL A 134 -12.34 -0.79 2.29
N LEU A 135 -13.22 -0.15 1.51
CA LEU A 135 -12.92 0.76 0.40
C LEU A 135 -13.10 2.23 0.78
N LYS A 136 -14.12 2.50 1.62
CA LYS A 136 -14.37 3.82 2.21
C LYS A 136 -14.67 3.66 3.69
N ARG A 137 -14.01 4.44 4.53
CA ARG A 137 -14.11 4.38 5.98
C ARG A 137 -15.39 5.08 6.46
N SER A 138 -15.81 4.77 7.68
CA SER A 138 -16.98 5.39 8.30
C SER A 138 -16.81 6.89 8.57
N ASP A 139 -15.58 7.40 8.68
CA ASP A 139 -15.25 8.81 8.78
C ASP A 139 -15.20 9.54 7.42
N GLY A 140 -15.55 8.83 6.32
CA GLY A 140 -15.59 9.37 4.97
C GLY A 140 -14.26 9.30 4.21
N LEU A 141 -13.16 8.91 4.85
CA LEU A 141 -11.87 8.81 4.20
C LEU A 141 -11.80 7.56 3.28
N TRP A 142 -11.08 7.70 2.20
CA TRP A 142 -10.82 6.60 1.28
C TRP A 142 -9.80 5.63 1.87
N ALA A 143 -9.98 4.36 1.61
CA ALA A 143 -9.02 3.35 2.02
C ALA A 143 -7.87 3.24 1.02
N TYR A 144 -6.67 2.94 1.53
CA TYR A 144 -5.45 2.74 0.74
C TYR A 144 -5.66 1.82 -0.46
N GLN A 145 -6.36 0.69 -0.26
CA GLN A 145 -6.58 -0.31 -1.32
C GLN A 145 -7.27 0.27 -2.56
N LEU A 146 -8.32 1.07 -2.36
CA LEU A 146 -9.02 1.69 -3.48
C LEU A 146 -8.18 2.79 -4.13
N ALA A 147 -7.59 3.66 -3.32
CA ALA A 147 -6.81 4.80 -3.81
C ALA A 147 -5.63 4.35 -4.68
N VAL A 148 -4.82 3.39 -4.19
CA VAL A 148 -3.63 2.93 -4.92
C VAL A 148 -4.00 2.22 -6.23
N VAL A 149 -5.04 1.38 -6.24
CA VAL A 149 -5.46 0.65 -7.46
C VAL A 149 -5.96 1.59 -8.53
N VAL A 150 -6.77 2.59 -8.15
CA VAL A 150 -7.29 3.59 -9.10
C VAL A 150 -6.14 4.43 -9.65
N ASP A 151 -5.26 4.92 -8.78
CA ASP A 151 -4.18 5.82 -9.19
C ASP A 151 -3.09 5.12 -10.00
N ASP A 152 -2.75 3.87 -9.67
CA ASP A 152 -1.82 3.06 -10.46
C ASP A 152 -2.35 2.87 -11.90
N THR A 153 -3.64 2.63 -12.04
CA THR A 153 -4.27 2.49 -13.36
C THR A 153 -4.27 3.81 -14.11
N ASP A 154 -4.68 4.90 -13.48
CA ASP A 154 -4.73 6.23 -14.11
C ASP A 154 -3.35 6.74 -14.53
N GLN A 155 -2.30 6.37 -13.79
CA GLN A 155 -0.91 6.68 -14.12
C GLN A 155 -0.25 5.66 -15.07
N GLY A 156 -0.98 4.62 -15.50
CA GLY A 156 -0.46 3.59 -16.40
C GLY A 156 0.68 2.74 -15.78
N ILE A 157 0.65 2.52 -14.46
CA ILE A 157 1.65 1.72 -13.75
C ILE A 157 1.56 0.26 -14.19
N THR A 158 2.64 -0.25 -14.74
CA THR A 158 2.76 -1.64 -15.21
C THR A 158 3.53 -2.54 -14.25
N HIS A 159 4.36 -1.95 -13.37
CA HIS A 159 5.19 -2.66 -12.41
C HIS A 159 5.11 -1.98 -11.04
N VAL A 160 4.77 -2.74 -10.02
CA VAL A 160 4.74 -2.29 -8.62
C VAL A 160 5.94 -2.88 -7.90
N VAL A 161 6.88 -2.01 -7.48
CA VAL A 161 8.03 -2.38 -6.66
C VAL A 161 7.89 -1.70 -5.30
N ARG A 162 7.83 -2.47 -4.21
CA ARG A 162 7.58 -1.94 -2.86
C ARG A 162 8.13 -2.87 -1.77
N GLY A 163 8.15 -2.43 -0.54
CA GLY A 163 8.62 -3.23 0.59
C GLY A 163 7.75 -4.48 0.84
N GLU A 164 8.37 -5.56 1.29
CA GLU A 164 7.72 -6.86 1.56
C GLU A 164 6.62 -6.78 2.63
N ASP A 165 6.65 -5.77 3.49
CA ASP A 165 5.59 -5.50 4.46
C ASP A 165 4.22 -5.17 3.83
N LEU A 166 4.20 -4.88 2.54
CA LEU A 166 2.99 -4.67 1.76
C LEU A 166 2.59 -5.90 0.90
N ALA A 167 3.32 -7.01 1.00
CA ALA A 167 3.03 -8.21 0.19
C ALA A 167 1.61 -8.75 0.43
N ASP A 168 1.14 -8.73 1.68
CA ASP A 168 -0.20 -9.16 2.07
C ASP A 168 -1.33 -8.29 1.47
N ASN A 169 -1.01 -7.11 0.93
CA ASN A 169 -1.99 -6.26 0.26
C ASN A 169 -2.23 -6.68 -1.19
N THR A 170 -1.31 -7.43 -1.79
CA THR A 170 -1.31 -7.73 -3.23
C THR A 170 -2.57 -8.45 -3.68
N ALA A 171 -2.98 -9.51 -2.99
CA ALA A 171 -4.18 -10.25 -3.34
C ALA A 171 -5.45 -9.39 -3.23
N ARG A 172 -5.55 -8.50 -2.24
CA ARG A 172 -6.66 -7.54 -2.11
C ARG A 172 -6.72 -6.59 -3.30
N GLN A 173 -5.57 -6.10 -3.75
CA GLN A 173 -5.47 -5.19 -4.90
C GLN A 173 -5.79 -5.91 -6.20
N ILE A 174 -5.33 -7.15 -6.39
CA ILE A 174 -5.69 -7.99 -7.55
C ILE A 174 -7.21 -8.21 -7.61
N LEU A 175 -7.86 -8.56 -6.50
CA LEU A 175 -9.32 -8.72 -6.46
C LEU A 175 -10.05 -7.42 -6.81
N LEU A 176 -9.53 -6.27 -6.38
CA LEU A 176 -10.13 -4.97 -6.69
C LEU A 176 -9.93 -4.61 -8.17
N GLN A 177 -8.74 -4.88 -8.73
CA GLN A 177 -8.46 -4.72 -10.16
C GLN A 177 -9.42 -5.57 -10.99
N GLN A 178 -9.61 -6.84 -10.64
CA GLN A 178 -10.55 -7.74 -11.30
C GLN A 178 -12.00 -7.23 -11.23
N ALA A 179 -12.43 -6.79 -10.04
CA ALA A 179 -13.79 -6.27 -9.84
C ALA A 179 -14.06 -4.97 -10.62
N LEU A 180 -13.03 -4.18 -10.90
CA LEU A 180 -13.10 -2.95 -11.70
C LEU A 180 -12.78 -3.16 -13.18
N GLY A 181 -12.36 -4.38 -13.59
CA GLY A 181 -11.95 -4.65 -14.97
C GLY A 181 -10.63 -3.94 -15.36
N LEU A 182 -9.75 -3.70 -14.38
CA LEU A 182 -8.48 -3.00 -14.56
C LEU A 182 -7.32 -3.98 -14.83
N PRO A 183 -6.25 -3.54 -15.51
CA PRO A 183 -5.07 -4.37 -15.73
C PRO A 183 -4.36 -4.67 -14.41
N GLN A 184 -3.83 -5.89 -14.29
CA GLN A 184 -3.00 -6.28 -13.16
C GLN A 184 -1.54 -5.94 -13.47
N PRO A 185 -0.84 -5.17 -12.61
CA PRO A 185 0.59 -4.91 -12.76
C PRO A 185 1.43 -6.15 -12.39
N VAL A 186 2.69 -6.13 -12.80
CA VAL A 186 3.71 -7.07 -12.30
C VAL A 186 4.18 -6.62 -10.92
N TYR A 187 4.31 -7.55 -9.97
CA TYR A 187 4.71 -7.23 -8.60
C TYR A 187 6.14 -7.69 -8.30
N MET A 188 6.84 -6.87 -7.53
CA MET A 188 8.12 -7.21 -6.91
C MET A 188 8.17 -6.62 -5.49
N HIS A 189 8.35 -7.46 -4.48
CA HIS A 189 8.50 -7.00 -3.10
C HIS A 189 9.97 -7.02 -2.69
N THR A 190 10.50 -5.86 -2.29
CA THR A 190 11.91 -5.71 -1.87
C THR A 190 12.09 -6.14 -0.42
N PRO A 191 13.33 -6.54 -0.02
CA PRO A 191 13.64 -6.78 1.38
C PRO A 191 13.34 -5.56 2.26
N LEU A 192 13.12 -5.81 3.54
CA LEU A 192 12.94 -4.75 4.55
C LEU A 192 14.28 -4.38 5.17
N VAL A 193 14.41 -3.12 5.56
CA VAL A 193 15.47 -2.71 6.47
C VAL A 193 15.08 -3.17 7.88
N LEU A 194 15.92 -3.99 8.48
CA LEU A 194 15.68 -4.55 9.81
C LEU A 194 16.50 -3.82 10.86
N ALA A 195 15.95 -3.71 12.06
CA ALA A 195 16.65 -3.27 13.25
C ALA A 195 17.53 -4.41 13.81
N ALA A 196 18.33 -4.13 14.82
CA ALA A 196 19.23 -5.11 15.42
C ALA A 196 18.51 -6.32 16.06
N ASP A 197 17.24 -6.15 16.42
CA ASP A 197 16.38 -7.21 16.96
C ASP A 197 15.72 -8.09 15.87
N GLY A 198 15.99 -7.79 14.58
CA GLY A 198 15.42 -8.49 13.43
C GLY A 198 14.02 -8.02 13.04
N GLU A 199 13.42 -7.09 13.77
CA GLU A 199 12.13 -6.50 13.43
C GLU A 199 12.29 -5.43 12.34
N LYS A 200 11.21 -5.15 11.59
CA LYS A 200 11.19 -4.06 10.62
C LYS A 200 11.59 -2.75 11.28
N LEU A 201 12.59 -2.07 10.71
CA LEU A 201 13.01 -0.75 11.18
C LEU A 201 11.84 0.24 11.09
N SER A 202 11.48 0.85 12.22
CA SER A 202 10.37 1.78 12.35
C SER A 202 10.71 2.89 13.35
N LYS A 203 9.91 3.96 13.39
CA LYS A 203 10.07 5.03 14.39
C LYS A 203 10.05 4.51 15.84
N GLN A 204 9.35 3.40 16.09
CA GLN A 204 9.22 2.81 17.43
C GLN A 204 10.48 2.06 17.88
N ASN A 205 11.29 1.55 16.95
CA ASN A 205 12.50 0.78 17.23
C ASN A 205 13.79 1.44 16.70
N GLY A 206 13.80 2.79 16.60
CA GLY A 206 15.02 3.54 16.40
C GLY A 206 15.30 4.04 14.97
N ALA A 207 14.35 3.94 14.05
CA ALA A 207 14.52 4.57 12.74
C ALA A 207 14.72 6.08 12.89
N GLN A 208 15.82 6.56 12.35
CA GLN A 208 16.10 7.99 12.24
C GLN A 208 15.55 8.55 10.93
N SER A 209 15.26 9.84 10.92
CA SER A 209 14.93 10.53 9.66
C SER A 209 16.09 10.43 8.68
N LEU A 210 15.77 10.22 7.41
CA LEU A 210 16.78 10.21 6.36
C LEU A 210 17.51 11.55 6.32
N ASP A 211 18.83 11.54 6.47
CA ASP A 211 19.66 12.74 6.40
C ASP A 211 20.20 12.91 4.98
N THR A 212 19.73 13.92 4.29
CA THR A 212 20.15 14.30 2.93
C THR A 212 20.62 15.76 2.88
N ALA A 213 21.11 16.28 4.03
CA ALA A 213 21.49 17.69 4.15
C ALA A 213 22.71 18.09 3.30
N THR A 214 23.54 17.12 2.90
CA THR A 214 24.64 17.34 1.95
C THR A 214 24.63 16.26 0.86
N PRO A 215 25.26 16.50 -0.30
CA PRO A 215 25.38 15.52 -1.38
C PRO A 215 25.99 14.19 -0.91
N GLU A 216 26.97 14.25 -0.05
CA GLU A 216 27.66 13.06 0.51
C GLU A 216 26.70 12.22 1.37
N LYS A 217 25.87 12.88 2.19
CA LYS A 217 24.87 12.19 3.03
C LYS A 217 23.76 11.57 2.18
N ALA A 218 23.31 12.27 1.13
CA ALA A 218 22.34 11.72 0.19
C ALA A 218 22.89 10.46 -0.51
N LEU A 219 24.16 10.51 -0.94
CA LEU A 219 24.83 9.37 -1.55
C LEU A 219 24.99 8.21 -0.56
N GLN A 220 25.38 8.47 0.69
CA GLN A 220 25.46 7.44 1.75
C GLN A 220 24.11 6.77 2.00
N ALA A 221 23.01 7.55 2.00
CA ALA A 221 21.67 7.00 2.15
C ALA A 221 21.29 6.06 1.00
N LEU A 222 21.63 6.44 -0.25
CA LEU A 222 21.41 5.59 -1.42
C LEU A 222 22.28 4.32 -1.37
N GLN A 223 23.55 4.41 -0.96
CA GLN A 223 24.44 3.26 -0.81
C GLN A 223 23.90 2.27 0.23
N ALA A 224 23.41 2.78 1.36
CA ALA A 224 22.79 1.94 2.39
C ALA A 224 21.53 1.22 1.86
N ALA A 225 20.70 1.89 1.06
CA ALA A 225 19.54 1.29 0.42
C ALA A 225 19.94 0.24 -0.64
N ALA A 226 20.96 0.53 -1.45
CA ALA A 226 21.48 -0.40 -2.45
C ALA A 226 22.00 -1.70 -1.83
N LEU A 227 22.69 -1.60 -0.69
CA LEU A 227 23.17 -2.76 0.06
C LEU A 227 22.03 -3.68 0.52
N VAL A 228 20.94 -3.11 1.04
CA VAL A 228 19.74 -3.88 1.44
C VAL A 228 19.11 -4.58 0.24
N LEU A 229 19.15 -3.96 -0.94
CA LEU A 229 18.66 -4.53 -2.19
C LEU A 229 19.60 -5.57 -2.80
N GLY A 230 20.79 -5.81 -2.21
CA GLY A 230 21.79 -6.72 -2.73
C GLY A 230 22.51 -6.20 -3.99
N LEU A 231 22.47 -4.87 -4.21
CA LEU A 231 23.16 -4.23 -5.32
C LEU A 231 24.67 -4.08 -5.00
N PRO A 232 25.54 -4.02 -6.02
CA PRO A 232 26.97 -3.95 -5.81
C PRO A 232 27.37 -2.63 -5.09
N GLU A 233 28.39 -2.73 -4.24
CA GLU A 233 29.07 -1.54 -3.74
C GLU A 233 29.79 -0.85 -4.91
N ILE A 234 29.70 0.46 -4.91
CA ILE A 234 30.29 1.29 -5.97
C ILE A 234 31.07 2.45 -5.37
N ASP A 235 32.14 2.81 -6.02
CA ASP A 235 32.87 4.06 -5.78
C ASP A 235 32.27 5.13 -6.72
N SER A 236 31.57 6.09 -6.14
CA SER A 236 30.89 7.15 -6.89
C SER A 236 30.91 8.44 -6.08
N ASP A 237 31.12 9.55 -6.77
CA ASP A 237 31.20 10.87 -6.18
C ASP A 237 29.85 11.60 -6.09
N ASN A 238 28.79 11.02 -6.71
CA ASN A 238 27.48 11.66 -6.76
C ASN A 238 26.33 10.67 -6.95
N CYS A 239 25.12 11.09 -6.55
CA CYS A 239 23.90 10.28 -6.63
C CYS A 239 23.53 9.84 -8.06
N ALA A 240 23.71 10.71 -9.06
CA ALA A 240 23.30 10.42 -10.44
C ALA A 240 24.11 9.26 -11.04
N SER A 241 25.45 9.30 -10.89
CA SER A 241 26.34 8.22 -11.34
C SER A 241 26.06 6.91 -10.59
N ALA A 242 25.82 7.00 -9.27
CA ALA A 242 25.48 5.86 -8.44
C ALA A 242 24.16 5.20 -8.90
N LEU A 243 23.10 5.97 -9.06
CA LEU A 243 21.80 5.48 -9.56
C LEU A 243 21.92 4.85 -10.94
N GLN A 244 22.65 5.48 -11.88
CA GLN A 244 22.84 4.91 -13.22
C GLN A 244 23.56 3.55 -13.17
N HIS A 245 24.56 3.41 -12.29
CA HIS A 245 25.25 2.13 -12.11
C HIS A 245 24.30 1.06 -11.57
N TRP A 246 23.52 1.36 -10.53
CA TRP A 246 22.58 0.41 -9.94
C TRP A 246 21.40 0.06 -10.85
N VAL A 247 20.92 1.01 -11.66
CA VAL A 247 19.90 0.72 -12.69
C VAL A 247 20.42 -0.34 -13.68
N ASN A 248 21.69 -0.24 -14.12
CA ASN A 248 22.30 -1.22 -15.00
C ASN A 248 22.56 -2.58 -14.33
N ALA A 249 22.77 -2.59 -13.02
CA ALA A 249 22.99 -3.80 -12.20
C ALA A 249 21.68 -4.43 -11.67
N TRP A 250 20.54 -3.75 -11.83
CA TRP A 250 19.26 -4.22 -11.30
C TRP A 250 18.84 -5.53 -11.98
N PRO A 251 18.62 -6.61 -11.21
CA PRO A 251 18.21 -7.90 -11.77
C PRO A 251 16.74 -7.83 -12.24
N LEU A 252 16.55 -7.49 -13.49
CA LEU A 252 15.22 -7.47 -14.14
C LEU A 252 14.77 -8.85 -14.58
#